data_730820dca51cf6714f156fbdcbf52703
#
_entry.id   730820dca51cf6714f156fbdcbf52703
#
_cell.length_a   1.000
_cell.length_b   1.000
_cell.length_c   1.000
_cell.angle_alpha   90.00
_cell.angle_beta   90.00
_cell.angle_gamma   90.00
#
_symmetry.space_group_name_H-M   'P 1'
#
loop_
_entity.id
_entity.type
_entity.pdbx_description
1 polymer ?
#
loop_
_entity_poly.entity_id
_entity_poly.type
_entity_poly.pdbx_seq_one_letter_code
_entity_poly.pdbx_strand_id
1 'polypeptide(L)'
;MGTDKITIEPGLEFDVANAVRNPSDEWYAEFLKPYYVRPREGQYLFGSLWPGRAPSRAFNMVPEGYRLGKEKGKQLPFTPGVEIGHKFYQAVKRYLTRCKVIVLECIQGEASYEVGLRVVVSVENPHSAYIAWMGKLMTFPYKPGTMISCWNYIVPEPLPPDVEAEVRTFWPDYEADKPISLYDFTRMDEDIRQVISIQFDYFGADFKKPNLTMVWNRAEADGMVSYHAGCTSDRVLKGLSGTGKTTLTVGLELEQDDACLGKPFYKDGKIVKVQLIGLEAASYAKSEGITEESPEYPGLIKSTQIGPDGKQPVVLAQNIDCEGVEYHIIEEIAGYKVKVPRPIPGQ
;
A
#
# COMPACT_ATOMS: atom_id res chain seq x y z
N MET A 1 16.47 -13.50 31.10
CA MET A 1 15.44 -14.05 30.22
C MET A 1 15.68 -13.42 28.87
N GLY A 2 16.06 -14.21 27.85
CA GLY A 2 16.21 -13.66 26.50
C GLY A 2 14.84 -13.22 25.98
N THR A 3 14.74 -11.98 25.52
CA THR A 3 13.56 -11.52 24.79
C THR A 3 13.49 -12.29 23.48
N ASP A 4 12.36 -12.96 23.23
CA ASP A 4 12.11 -13.59 21.94
C ASP A 4 12.14 -12.48 20.86
N LYS A 5 13.01 -12.62 19.89
CA LYS A 5 13.12 -11.65 18.78
C LYS A 5 12.44 -12.19 17.53
N ILE A 6 11.82 -11.32 16.79
CA ILE A 6 11.27 -11.64 15.47
C ILE A 6 12.30 -11.23 14.42
N THR A 7 12.88 -12.22 13.76
CA THR A 7 13.76 -11.98 12.61
C THR A 7 12.90 -11.64 11.38
N ILE A 8 13.05 -10.44 10.87
CA ILE A 8 12.29 -9.94 9.70
C ILE A 8 13.06 -10.25 8.41
N GLU A 9 14.34 -9.98 8.42
CA GLU A 9 15.30 -10.36 7.37
C GLU A 9 16.66 -10.56 8.03
N PRO A 10 17.65 -11.16 7.36
CA PRO A 10 18.98 -11.31 7.93
C PRO A 10 19.55 -9.97 8.42
N GLY A 11 19.84 -9.88 9.72
CA GLY A 11 20.34 -8.65 10.36
C GLY A 11 19.27 -7.66 10.83
N LEU A 12 17.98 -7.95 10.64
CA LEU A 12 16.89 -7.13 11.14
C LEU A 12 15.99 -7.94 12.08
N GLU A 13 16.12 -7.67 13.36
CA GLU A 13 15.35 -8.32 14.43
C GLU A 13 14.59 -7.27 15.22
N PHE A 14 13.32 -7.55 15.53
CA PHE A 14 12.52 -6.75 16.44
C PHE A 14 12.35 -7.48 17.77
N ASP A 15 12.31 -6.72 18.87
CA ASP A 15 11.85 -7.23 20.14
C ASP A 15 10.36 -7.60 20.02
N VAL A 16 9.97 -8.79 20.47
CA VAL A 16 8.56 -9.25 20.43
C VAL A 16 7.62 -8.29 21.15
N ALA A 17 8.10 -7.63 22.22
CA ALA A 17 7.32 -6.62 22.94
C ALA A 17 6.99 -5.38 22.10
N ASN A 18 7.75 -5.12 21.04
CA ASN A 18 7.60 -3.94 20.17
C ASN A 18 7.01 -4.27 18.79
N ALA A 19 6.80 -5.55 18.48
CA ALA A 19 6.30 -5.98 17.18
C ALA A 19 4.97 -6.73 17.29
N VAL A 20 3.95 -6.24 16.56
CA VAL A 20 2.67 -6.94 16.40
C VAL A 20 2.62 -7.53 14.99
N ARG A 21 2.50 -8.87 14.89
CA ARG A 21 2.52 -9.56 13.60
C ARG A 21 1.13 -9.96 13.17
N ASN A 22 0.75 -9.60 11.95
CA ASN A 22 -0.52 -9.93 11.31
C ASN A 22 -1.74 -9.73 12.22
N PRO A 23 -1.98 -8.52 12.77
CA PRO A 23 -3.10 -8.28 13.68
C PRO A 23 -4.45 -8.61 13.05
N SER A 24 -5.44 -8.97 13.89
CA SER A 24 -6.81 -9.16 13.42
C SER A 24 -7.51 -7.81 13.16
N ASP A 25 -8.65 -7.83 12.47
CA ASP A 25 -9.42 -6.60 12.22
C ASP A 25 -9.97 -6.02 13.52
N GLU A 26 -10.34 -6.87 14.48
CA GLU A 26 -10.79 -6.46 15.81
C GLU A 26 -9.65 -5.77 16.58
N TRP A 27 -8.42 -6.27 16.45
CA TRP A 27 -7.25 -5.63 17.05
C TRP A 27 -7.05 -4.22 16.49
N TYR A 28 -7.10 -4.06 15.17
CA TYR A 28 -6.97 -2.75 14.53
C TYR A 28 -8.09 -1.80 14.96
N ALA A 29 -9.33 -2.28 14.95
CA ALA A 29 -10.49 -1.48 15.34
C ALA A 29 -10.38 -0.95 16.78
N GLU A 30 -9.92 -1.77 17.72
CA GLU A 30 -9.73 -1.34 19.10
C GLU A 30 -8.49 -0.46 19.27
N PHE A 31 -7.36 -0.83 18.64
CA PHE A 31 -6.13 -0.04 18.71
C PHE A 31 -6.29 1.36 18.11
N LEU A 32 -7.00 1.47 17.01
CA LEU A 32 -7.23 2.73 16.28
C LEU A 32 -8.44 3.52 16.77
N LYS A 33 -9.17 3.03 17.75
CA LYS A 33 -10.39 3.68 18.28
C LYS A 33 -10.26 5.18 18.59
N PRO A 34 -9.12 5.67 19.14
CA PRO A 34 -8.92 7.10 19.35
C PRO A 34 -8.67 7.92 18.08
N TYR A 35 -8.49 7.28 16.91
CA TYR A 35 -7.95 7.91 15.71
C TYR A 35 -8.88 7.85 14.49
N TYR A 36 -10.07 7.26 14.60
CA TYR A 36 -11.05 7.23 13.52
C TYR A 36 -12.38 7.84 13.91
N VAL A 37 -13.13 8.31 12.93
CA VAL A 37 -14.56 8.56 13.03
C VAL A 37 -15.30 7.40 12.41
N ARG A 38 -16.38 6.96 13.06
CA ARG A 38 -17.26 5.92 12.53
C ARG A 38 -18.68 6.47 12.45
N PRO A 39 -19.11 6.97 11.27
CA PRO A 39 -20.47 7.43 11.11
C PRO A 39 -21.41 6.23 11.18
N ARG A 40 -22.29 6.24 12.16
CA ARG A 40 -23.24 5.16 12.47
C ARG A 40 -22.52 3.80 12.60
N GLU A 41 -22.87 2.80 11.78
CA GLU A 41 -22.33 1.44 11.84
C GLU A 41 -21.42 1.09 10.67
N GLY A 42 -20.98 2.11 9.94
CA GLY A 42 -20.38 1.90 8.64
C GLY A 42 -18.85 1.85 8.64
N GLN A 43 -18.29 2.86 8.02
CA GLN A 43 -16.88 2.94 7.68
C GLN A 43 -16.04 3.41 8.86
N TYR A 44 -14.75 3.08 8.79
CA TYR A 44 -13.74 3.70 9.61
C TYR A 44 -13.09 4.82 8.80
N LEU A 45 -13.28 6.08 9.21
CA LEU A 45 -12.79 7.25 8.53
C LEU A 45 -11.54 7.79 9.20
N PHE A 46 -10.48 7.99 8.40
CA PHE A 46 -9.19 8.50 8.84
C PHE A 46 -8.84 9.79 8.10
N GLY A 47 -8.07 10.66 8.75
CA GLY A 47 -7.30 11.70 8.09
C GLY A 47 -5.87 11.24 7.84
N SER A 48 -5.10 11.98 7.05
CA SER A 48 -3.65 11.80 6.92
C SER A 48 -2.94 13.14 6.93
N LEU A 49 -1.64 13.12 7.26
CA LEU A 49 -0.83 14.34 7.24
C LEU A 49 -0.56 14.82 5.81
N TRP A 50 -0.40 13.88 4.88
CA TRP A 50 -0.16 14.19 3.48
C TRP A 50 -1.42 13.92 2.65
N PRO A 51 -1.86 14.86 1.82
CA PRO A 51 -3.17 14.75 1.15
C PRO A 51 -3.21 13.73 0.01
N GLY A 52 -2.07 13.17 -0.39
CA GLY A 52 -1.99 12.26 -1.51
C GLY A 52 -0.58 11.79 -1.82
N ARG A 53 -0.40 11.21 -2.99
CA ARG A 53 0.92 10.77 -3.48
C ARG A 53 1.74 11.96 -3.98
N ALA A 54 3.05 11.92 -3.75
CA ALA A 54 4.02 12.83 -4.34
C ALA A 54 4.94 12.07 -5.32
N PRO A 55 4.55 11.85 -6.59
CA PRO A 55 5.35 11.05 -7.54
C PRO A 55 6.76 11.60 -7.79
N SER A 56 6.95 12.91 -7.67
CA SER A 56 8.27 13.56 -7.77
C SER A 56 9.20 13.25 -6.60
N ARG A 57 8.69 12.59 -5.55
CA ARG A 57 9.43 12.17 -4.35
C ARG A 57 9.64 10.66 -4.29
N ALA A 58 9.36 9.95 -5.39
CA ALA A 58 9.62 8.53 -5.53
C ALA A 58 10.89 8.35 -6.38
N PHE A 59 11.88 7.65 -5.82
CA PHE A 59 13.18 7.43 -6.44
C PHE A 59 13.47 5.93 -6.54
N ASN A 60 14.32 5.56 -7.50
CA ASN A 60 14.76 4.18 -7.64
C ASN A 60 16.28 4.05 -7.72
N MET A 61 16.77 2.96 -7.17
CA MET A 61 18.12 2.44 -7.37
C MET A 61 18.01 1.16 -8.19
N VAL A 62 18.74 1.10 -9.27
CA VAL A 62 18.78 -0.05 -10.18
C VAL A 62 20.21 -0.47 -10.44
N PRO A 63 20.48 -1.74 -10.83
CA PRO A 63 21.78 -2.16 -11.29
C PRO A 63 22.26 -1.31 -12.47
N GLU A 64 23.57 -1.17 -12.63
CA GLU A 64 24.16 -0.47 -13.76
C GLU A 64 23.67 -1.05 -15.08
N GLY A 65 23.26 -0.18 -16.00
CA GLY A 65 22.72 -0.57 -17.31
C GLY A 65 21.28 -1.07 -17.32
N TYR A 66 20.67 -1.28 -16.15
CA TYR A 66 19.26 -1.68 -16.06
C TYR A 66 18.35 -0.47 -16.36
N ARG A 67 17.27 -0.71 -17.11
CA ARG A 67 16.24 0.29 -17.39
C ARG A 67 14.89 -0.22 -16.95
N LEU A 68 14.25 0.53 -16.06
CA LEU A 68 12.85 0.32 -15.73
C LEU A 68 11.97 0.63 -16.94
N GLY A 69 10.92 -0.16 -17.16
CA GLY A 69 9.91 0.11 -18.19
C GLY A 69 9.25 1.48 -18.00
N LYS A 70 8.71 2.06 -19.08
CA LYS A 70 8.11 3.41 -19.08
C LYS A 70 7.01 3.60 -18.03
N GLU A 71 6.23 2.60 -17.75
CA GLU A 71 5.14 2.69 -16.75
C GLU A 71 5.66 2.71 -15.31
N LYS A 72 6.85 2.18 -15.10
CA LYS A 72 7.59 2.24 -13.84
C LYS A 72 8.54 3.44 -13.79
N GLY A 73 8.76 4.10 -14.90
CA GLY A 73 9.57 5.32 -15.02
C GLY A 73 8.93 6.59 -14.44
N LYS A 74 7.91 6.43 -13.56
CA LYS A 74 7.42 7.54 -12.73
C LYS A 74 8.33 7.79 -11.51
N GLN A 75 9.12 6.77 -11.13
CA GLN A 75 10.16 6.95 -10.13
C GLN A 75 11.39 7.58 -10.80
N LEU A 76 11.90 8.61 -10.17
CA LEU A 76 13.11 9.27 -10.62
C LEU A 76 14.36 8.44 -10.25
N PRO A 77 15.44 8.49 -11.06
CA PRO A 77 16.70 7.91 -10.63
C PRO A 77 17.17 8.55 -9.30
N PHE A 78 17.67 7.73 -8.40
CA PHE A 78 18.26 8.23 -7.15
C PHE A 78 19.65 8.80 -7.40
N THR A 79 19.73 10.11 -7.63
CA THR A 79 20.96 10.79 -8.03
C THR A 79 22.10 10.81 -7.01
N PRO A 80 21.83 10.73 -5.67
CA PRO A 80 22.92 10.60 -4.71
C PRO A 80 23.73 9.31 -4.86
N GLY A 81 23.17 8.29 -5.51
CA GLY A 81 23.86 7.05 -5.84
C GLY A 81 23.53 5.89 -4.91
N VAL A 82 23.76 4.68 -5.42
CA VAL A 82 23.37 3.41 -4.77
C VAL A 82 24.00 3.25 -3.39
N GLU A 83 25.28 3.63 -3.21
CA GLU A 83 25.96 3.52 -1.92
C GLU A 83 25.27 4.37 -0.83
N ILE A 84 24.91 5.61 -1.16
CA ILE A 84 24.20 6.51 -0.25
C ILE A 84 22.82 5.94 0.06
N GLY A 85 22.13 5.44 -0.94
CA GLY A 85 20.84 4.80 -0.75
C GLY A 85 20.92 3.59 0.18
N HIS A 86 21.91 2.72 0.04
CA HIS A 86 22.10 1.58 0.94
C HIS A 86 22.41 2.02 2.38
N LYS A 87 23.22 3.07 2.57
CA LYS A 87 23.44 3.66 3.91
C LYS A 87 22.14 4.20 4.50
N PHE A 88 21.31 4.83 3.67
CA PHE A 88 19.99 5.30 4.09
C PHE A 88 19.08 4.15 4.53
N TYR A 89 19.01 3.05 3.76
CA TYR A 89 18.30 1.85 4.15
C TYR A 89 18.76 1.31 5.50
N GLN A 90 20.07 1.24 5.72
CA GLN A 90 20.62 0.76 7.00
C GLN A 90 20.24 1.68 8.18
N ALA A 91 20.28 3.00 8.00
CA ALA A 91 19.89 3.94 9.04
C ALA A 91 18.41 3.80 9.41
N VAL A 92 17.51 3.75 8.41
CA VAL A 92 16.07 3.58 8.63
C VAL A 92 15.75 2.23 9.26
N LYS A 93 16.36 1.14 8.80
CA LYS A 93 16.16 -0.19 9.38
C LYS A 93 16.62 -0.24 10.85
N ARG A 94 17.78 0.35 11.18
CA ARG A 94 18.21 0.48 12.59
C ARG A 94 17.22 1.29 13.43
N TYR A 95 16.66 2.36 12.87
CA TYR A 95 15.59 3.11 13.53
C TYR A 95 14.39 2.22 13.81
N LEU A 96 13.90 1.50 12.81
CA LEU A 96 12.74 0.61 12.97
C LEU A 96 12.95 -0.47 14.03
N THR A 97 14.16 -0.96 14.27
CA THR A 97 14.40 -1.97 15.33
C THR A 97 14.14 -1.47 16.75
N ARG A 98 14.06 -0.17 16.96
CA ARG A 98 13.75 0.46 18.25
C ARG A 98 12.33 1.03 18.34
N CYS A 99 11.57 0.97 17.23
CA CYS A 99 10.20 1.45 17.17
C CYS A 99 9.19 0.37 17.59
N LYS A 100 7.99 0.80 17.97
CA LYS A 100 6.82 -0.07 17.91
C LYS A 100 6.43 -0.25 16.45
N VAL A 101 6.23 -1.48 16.02
CA VAL A 101 5.94 -1.79 14.62
C VAL A 101 4.81 -2.79 14.46
N ILE A 102 4.11 -2.67 13.34
CA ILE A 102 3.27 -3.75 12.81
C ILE A 102 4.05 -4.43 11.69
N VAL A 103 4.10 -5.76 11.74
CA VAL A 103 4.66 -6.59 10.68
C VAL A 103 3.51 -7.30 9.99
N LEU A 104 3.23 -6.90 8.75
CA LEU A 104 2.23 -7.55 7.91
C LEU A 104 2.92 -8.45 6.90
N GLU A 105 2.59 -9.74 6.93
CA GLU A 105 2.93 -10.70 5.88
C GLU A 105 1.69 -10.97 5.06
N CYS A 106 1.81 -10.83 3.75
CA CYS A 106 0.69 -10.94 2.83
C CYS A 106 1.16 -11.39 1.45
N ILE A 107 0.22 -11.61 0.55
CA ILE A 107 0.45 -12.04 -0.83
C ILE A 107 -0.24 -11.04 -1.77
N GLN A 108 0.44 -10.71 -2.86
CA GLN A 108 -0.19 -10.13 -4.04
C GLN A 108 -0.16 -11.13 -5.19
N GLY A 109 -1.29 -11.25 -5.90
CA GLY A 109 -1.49 -12.28 -6.91
C GLY A 109 -2.20 -13.51 -6.39
N GLU A 110 -2.73 -14.29 -7.29
CA GLU A 110 -3.53 -15.47 -7.04
C GLU A 110 -3.17 -16.64 -7.96
N ALA A 111 -3.70 -17.80 -7.61
CA ALA A 111 -3.69 -19.01 -8.42
C ALA A 111 -2.30 -19.43 -8.89
N SER A 112 -1.91 -19.02 -10.09
CA SER A 112 -0.68 -19.49 -10.75
C SER A 112 0.53 -18.57 -10.54
N TYR A 113 0.36 -17.46 -9.83
CA TYR A 113 1.44 -16.52 -9.53
C TYR A 113 1.16 -15.70 -8.27
N GLU A 114 1.91 -15.99 -7.24
CA GLU A 114 1.81 -15.35 -5.94
C GLU A 114 3.15 -14.74 -5.55
N VAL A 115 3.15 -13.52 -5.07
CA VAL A 115 4.32 -12.81 -4.59
C VAL A 115 4.16 -12.52 -3.10
N GLY A 116 5.05 -13.08 -2.29
CA GLY A 116 5.08 -12.82 -0.86
C GLY A 116 5.67 -11.46 -0.55
N LEU A 117 4.94 -10.70 0.27
CA LEU A 117 5.34 -9.39 0.77
C LEU A 117 5.50 -9.42 2.28
N ARG A 118 6.47 -8.67 2.78
CA ARG A 118 6.60 -8.33 4.19
C ARG A 118 6.65 -6.81 4.32
N VAL A 119 5.69 -6.28 5.05
CA VAL A 119 5.56 -4.84 5.28
C VAL A 119 5.77 -4.55 6.76
N VAL A 120 6.67 -3.63 7.05
CA VAL A 120 6.99 -3.19 8.41
C VAL A 120 6.56 -1.74 8.53
N VAL A 121 5.59 -1.46 9.39
CA VAL A 121 5.04 -0.11 9.59
C VAL A 121 5.40 0.36 10.99
N SER A 122 6.11 1.49 11.09
CA SER A 122 6.26 2.19 12.36
C SER A 122 4.90 2.66 12.86
N VAL A 123 4.63 2.42 14.14
CA VAL A 123 3.45 2.91 14.86
C VAL A 123 3.85 3.68 16.11
N GLU A 124 4.99 4.36 16.07
CA GLU A 124 5.35 5.37 17.07
C GLU A 124 4.29 6.45 17.13
N ASN A 125 3.71 6.80 15.96
CA ASN A 125 2.40 7.42 15.87
C ASN A 125 1.33 6.32 15.69
N PRO A 126 0.53 5.99 16.72
CA PRO A 126 -0.42 4.89 16.64
C PRO A 126 -1.47 5.03 15.53
N HIS A 127 -1.81 6.26 15.13
CA HIS A 127 -2.72 6.54 14.03
C HIS A 127 -2.30 5.80 12.74
N SER A 128 -1.01 5.76 12.44
CA SER A 128 -0.48 5.19 11.20
C SER A 128 -0.70 3.69 11.03
N ALA A 129 -1.16 2.99 12.08
CA ALA A 129 -1.57 1.59 11.99
C ALA A 129 -2.70 1.35 10.96
N TYR A 130 -3.48 2.38 10.61
CA TYR A 130 -4.51 2.27 9.57
C TYR A 130 -3.93 1.91 8.20
N ILE A 131 -2.67 2.29 7.91
CA ILE A 131 -1.97 1.93 6.67
C ILE A 131 -1.80 0.41 6.56
N ALA A 132 -1.39 -0.23 7.65
CA ALA A 132 -1.26 -1.68 7.70
C ALA A 132 -2.63 -2.37 7.62
N TRP A 133 -3.67 -1.80 8.25
CA TRP A 133 -5.03 -2.35 8.16
C TRP A 133 -5.58 -2.27 6.73
N MET A 134 -5.49 -1.11 6.08
CA MET A 134 -5.83 -0.99 4.66
C MET A 134 -5.04 -1.98 3.79
N GLY A 135 -3.74 -2.13 4.10
CA GLY A 135 -2.88 -3.08 3.41
C GLY A 135 -3.32 -4.53 3.55
N LYS A 136 -3.74 -4.93 4.75
CA LYS A 136 -4.29 -6.25 5.02
C LYS A 136 -5.55 -6.53 4.19
N LEU A 137 -6.43 -5.53 4.05
CA LEU A 137 -7.66 -5.67 3.25
C LEU A 137 -7.38 -5.71 1.73
N MET A 138 -6.32 -5.04 1.28
CA MET A 138 -5.95 -4.96 -0.13
C MET A 138 -5.16 -6.16 -0.64
N THR A 139 -4.65 -7.00 0.24
CA THR A 139 -3.78 -8.13 -0.09
C THR A 139 -4.40 -9.45 0.34
N PHE A 140 -3.91 -10.54 -0.24
CA PHE A 140 -4.35 -11.88 0.15
C PHE A 140 -3.60 -12.35 1.41
N PRO A 141 -4.24 -13.19 2.25
CA PRO A 141 -3.59 -13.74 3.44
C PRO A 141 -2.30 -14.51 3.09
N TYR A 142 -1.29 -14.33 3.92
CA TYR A 142 -0.04 -15.06 3.78
C TYR A 142 -0.25 -16.58 3.93
N LYS A 143 0.33 -17.35 3.02
CA LYS A 143 0.34 -18.80 3.05
C LYS A 143 1.70 -19.26 3.56
N PRO A 144 1.77 -20.10 4.62
CA PRO A 144 3.04 -20.64 5.11
C PRO A 144 3.86 -21.29 3.99
N GLY A 145 5.12 -20.91 3.90
CA GLY A 145 6.03 -21.40 2.86
C GLY A 145 6.09 -20.53 1.60
N THR A 146 5.24 -19.50 1.45
CA THR A 146 5.42 -18.52 0.38
C THR A 146 6.72 -17.74 0.59
N MET A 147 7.56 -17.72 -0.43
CA MET A 147 8.79 -16.94 -0.39
C MET A 147 8.48 -15.45 -0.37
N ILE A 148 9.07 -14.73 0.59
CA ILE A 148 9.02 -13.27 0.62
C ILE A 148 10.08 -12.72 -0.33
N SER A 149 9.68 -12.03 -1.38
CA SER A 149 10.57 -11.40 -2.36
C SER A 149 10.43 -9.87 -2.41
N CYS A 150 9.45 -9.31 -1.70
CA CYS A 150 9.23 -7.86 -1.62
C CYS A 150 9.15 -7.41 -0.15
N TRP A 151 9.93 -6.39 0.20
CA TRP A 151 9.94 -5.79 1.54
C TRP A 151 9.60 -4.31 1.46
N ASN A 152 8.66 -3.86 2.28
CA ASN A 152 8.28 -2.47 2.39
C ASN A 152 8.46 -1.99 3.83
N TYR A 153 9.29 -0.97 4.02
CA TYR A 153 9.58 -0.35 5.31
C TYR A 153 8.94 1.03 5.33
N ILE A 154 7.98 1.23 6.22
CA ILE A 154 7.15 2.43 6.28
C ILE A 154 7.41 3.14 7.59
N VAL A 155 7.86 4.39 7.51
CA VAL A 155 7.97 5.35 8.60
C VAL A 155 7.06 6.52 8.26
N PRO A 156 5.79 6.52 8.70
CA PRO A 156 4.81 7.51 8.27
C PRO A 156 5.10 8.94 8.73
N GLU A 157 5.86 9.08 9.81
CA GLU A 157 6.33 10.33 10.39
C GLU A 157 7.71 10.77 9.85
N PRO A 158 8.12 12.03 10.07
CA PRO A 158 9.51 12.45 9.86
C PRO A 158 10.49 11.61 10.68
N LEU A 159 11.70 11.39 10.16
CA LEU A 159 12.76 10.75 10.93
C LEU A 159 13.10 11.59 12.17
N PRO A 160 13.34 10.96 13.33
CA PRO A 160 13.71 11.69 14.52
C PRO A 160 15.09 12.38 14.36
N PRO A 161 15.35 13.46 15.11
CA PRO A 161 16.53 14.30 14.91
C PRO A 161 17.89 13.57 14.94
N ASP A 162 18.00 12.51 15.74
CA ASP A 162 19.23 11.71 15.83
C ASP A 162 19.45 10.87 14.56
N VAL A 163 18.39 10.32 13.97
CA VAL A 163 18.47 9.56 12.71
C VAL A 163 18.67 10.52 11.53
N GLU A 164 17.99 11.67 11.53
CA GLU A 164 18.21 12.71 10.54
C GLU A 164 19.67 13.18 10.55
N ALA A 165 20.23 13.45 11.72
CA ALA A 165 21.62 13.85 11.87
C ALA A 165 22.60 12.77 11.34
N GLU A 166 22.32 11.49 11.61
CA GLU A 166 23.08 10.39 11.03
C GLU A 166 22.98 10.39 9.49
N VAL A 167 21.77 10.50 8.93
CA VAL A 167 21.55 10.53 7.48
C VAL A 167 22.33 11.68 6.83
N ARG A 168 22.31 12.86 7.41
CA ARG A 168 23.05 14.03 6.89
C ARG A 168 24.56 13.86 6.88
N THR A 169 25.14 12.94 7.64
CA THR A 169 26.60 12.64 7.58
C THR A 169 27.02 12.05 6.25
N PHE A 170 26.16 11.30 5.57
CA PHE A 170 26.45 10.67 4.28
C PHE A 170 25.57 11.19 3.13
N TRP A 171 24.48 11.88 3.45
CA TRP A 171 23.59 12.55 2.50
C TRP A 171 23.27 13.97 2.98
N PRO A 172 24.21 14.93 2.80
CA PRO A 172 24.05 16.30 3.32
C PRO A 172 22.81 17.03 2.78
N ASP A 173 22.40 16.73 1.54
CA ASP A 173 21.25 17.35 0.87
C ASP A 173 19.92 16.63 1.18
N TYR A 174 19.86 15.79 2.22
CA TYR A 174 18.61 15.14 2.62
C TYR A 174 17.57 16.18 3.04
N GLU A 175 16.41 16.14 2.37
CA GLU A 175 15.30 17.06 2.62
C GLU A 175 14.34 16.44 3.65
N ALA A 176 14.62 16.64 4.94
CA ALA A 176 13.89 16.04 6.05
C ALA A 176 12.45 16.56 6.22
N ASP A 177 12.12 17.69 5.59
CA ASP A 177 10.77 18.29 5.57
C ASP A 177 9.90 17.76 4.44
N LYS A 178 10.40 16.83 3.62
CA LYS A 178 9.70 16.29 2.47
C LYS A 178 9.61 14.76 2.51
N PRO A 179 8.47 14.20 2.10
CA PRO A 179 8.33 12.75 2.03
C PRO A 179 9.24 12.14 0.96
N ILE A 180 9.58 10.87 1.13
CA ILE A 180 10.38 10.12 0.17
C ILE A 180 9.93 8.65 0.10
N SER A 181 9.83 8.11 -1.13
CA SER A 181 9.86 6.67 -1.38
C SER A 181 11.13 6.33 -2.14
N LEU A 182 11.96 5.47 -1.58
CA LEU A 182 13.17 4.98 -2.22
C LEU A 182 13.04 3.49 -2.49
N TYR A 183 13.02 3.10 -3.76
CA TYR A 183 12.99 1.72 -4.22
C TYR A 183 14.41 1.20 -4.43
N ASP A 184 14.67 0.00 -3.96
CA ASP A 184 15.92 -0.72 -4.20
C ASP A 184 15.65 -1.97 -5.04
N PHE A 185 16.09 -1.92 -6.29
CA PHE A 185 16.08 -3.01 -7.26
C PHE A 185 17.49 -3.56 -7.52
N THR A 186 18.49 -3.17 -6.72
CA THR A 186 19.88 -3.59 -6.96
C THR A 186 20.13 -5.07 -6.68
N ARG A 187 19.20 -5.74 -5.96
CA ARG A 187 19.29 -7.14 -5.56
C ARG A 187 18.23 -8.04 -6.24
N MET A 188 17.83 -7.67 -7.46
CA MET A 188 16.83 -8.46 -8.21
C MET A 188 17.32 -9.86 -8.61
N ASP A 189 18.61 -10.06 -8.76
CA ASP A 189 19.26 -11.35 -9.01
C ASP A 189 19.13 -12.32 -7.83
N GLU A 190 18.99 -11.78 -6.62
CA GLU A 190 18.67 -12.55 -5.41
C GLU A 190 17.14 -12.73 -5.18
N ASP A 191 16.32 -12.32 -6.13
CA ASP A 191 14.85 -12.19 -6.04
C ASP A 191 14.40 -11.25 -4.90
N ILE A 192 15.19 -10.23 -4.59
CA ILE A 192 14.94 -9.25 -3.54
C ILE A 192 14.57 -7.90 -4.14
N ARG A 193 13.45 -7.32 -3.69
CA ARG A 193 13.02 -5.95 -3.98
C ARG A 193 12.61 -5.28 -2.69
N GLN A 194 13.06 -4.07 -2.51
CA GLN A 194 12.78 -3.33 -1.28
C GLN A 194 12.30 -1.92 -1.58
N VAL A 195 11.54 -1.35 -0.66
CA VAL A 195 11.19 0.07 -0.66
C VAL A 195 11.17 0.60 0.77
N ILE A 196 11.64 1.83 0.94
CA ILE A 196 11.46 2.62 2.15
C ILE A 196 10.54 3.79 1.79
N SER A 197 9.48 4.00 2.57
CA SER A 197 8.59 5.15 2.48
C SER A 197 8.64 5.92 3.79
N ILE A 198 8.89 7.24 3.71
CA ILE A 198 9.01 8.11 4.88
C ILE A 198 8.11 9.33 4.72
N GLN A 199 7.40 9.69 5.79
CA GLN A 199 6.70 10.96 5.98
C GLN A 199 5.50 11.18 5.03
N PHE A 200 4.91 10.16 4.46
CA PHE A 200 3.66 10.31 3.72
C PHE A 200 2.43 10.23 4.61
N ASP A 201 2.42 9.28 5.55
CA ASP A 201 1.21 8.94 6.31
C ASP A 201 -0.01 8.85 5.39
N TYR A 202 0.17 8.21 4.24
CA TYR A 202 -0.83 8.09 3.19
C TYR A 202 -0.79 6.71 2.54
N PHE A 203 -1.85 5.92 2.69
CA PHE A 203 -1.90 4.52 2.24
C PHE A 203 -1.45 4.32 0.79
N GLY A 204 -1.92 5.18 -0.12
CA GLY A 204 -1.60 5.06 -1.55
C GLY A 204 -0.12 5.28 -1.89
N ALA A 205 0.62 6.04 -1.05
CA ALA A 205 2.04 6.31 -1.22
C ALA A 205 2.92 5.35 -0.41
N ASP A 206 2.49 4.99 0.80
CA ASP A 206 3.28 4.16 1.70
C ASP A 206 3.13 2.66 1.41
N PHE A 207 1.93 2.22 1.05
CA PHE A 207 1.62 0.80 0.90
C PHE A 207 1.26 0.41 -0.54
N LYS A 208 0.14 0.95 -1.08
CA LYS A 208 -0.44 0.45 -2.32
C LYS A 208 0.54 0.52 -3.50
N LYS A 209 1.02 1.71 -3.81
CA LYS A 209 1.91 1.92 -4.97
C LYS A 209 3.29 1.29 -4.81
N PRO A 210 3.95 1.37 -3.65
CA PRO A 210 5.22 0.71 -3.44
C PRO A 210 5.14 -0.80 -3.67
N ASN A 211 4.22 -1.48 -3.02
CA ASN A 211 4.09 -2.92 -3.15
C ASN A 211 3.76 -3.34 -4.59
N LEU A 212 2.78 -2.66 -5.22
CA LEU A 212 2.41 -2.94 -6.61
C LEU A 212 3.60 -2.75 -7.58
N THR A 213 4.42 -1.71 -7.37
CA THR A 213 5.60 -1.45 -8.20
C THR A 213 6.63 -2.59 -8.09
N MET A 214 6.89 -3.08 -6.88
CA MET A 214 7.81 -4.21 -6.65
C MET A 214 7.28 -5.51 -7.26
N VAL A 215 5.99 -5.81 -7.06
CA VAL A 215 5.35 -7.02 -7.61
C VAL A 215 5.34 -6.99 -9.13
N TRP A 216 5.02 -5.87 -9.74
CA TRP A 216 5.10 -5.73 -11.19
C TRP A 216 6.51 -5.91 -11.73
N ASN A 217 7.52 -5.30 -11.08
CA ASN A 217 8.91 -5.49 -11.46
C ASN A 217 9.31 -6.98 -11.42
N ARG A 218 8.91 -7.69 -10.35
CA ARG A 218 9.18 -9.12 -10.23
C ARG A 218 8.48 -9.93 -11.33
N ALA A 219 7.19 -9.68 -11.54
CA ALA A 219 6.40 -10.41 -12.53
C ALA A 219 6.93 -10.21 -13.97
N GLU A 220 7.40 -9.01 -14.29
CA GLU A 220 7.99 -8.73 -15.60
C GLU A 220 9.35 -9.42 -15.77
N ALA A 221 10.15 -9.53 -14.71
CA ALA A 221 11.37 -10.35 -14.73
C ALA A 221 11.06 -11.83 -14.99
N ASP A 222 9.89 -12.32 -14.55
CA ASP A 222 9.37 -13.67 -14.82
C ASP A 222 8.65 -13.77 -16.20
N GLY A 223 8.75 -12.75 -17.05
CA GLY A 223 8.18 -12.75 -18.40
C GLY A 223 6.68 -12.48 -18.49
N MET A 224 6.09 -11.90 -17.46
CA MET A 224 4.69 -11.48 -17.46
C MET A 224 4.54 -10.03 -17.92
N VAL A 225 3.31 -9.62 -18.17
CA VAL A 225 2.96 -8.24 -18.52
C VAL A 225 2.09 -7.65 -17.42
N SER A 226 2.47 -6.48 -16.91
CA SER A 226 1.69 -5.75 -15.91
C SER A 226 0.68 -4.81 -16.58
N TYR A 227 -0.53 -4.75 -16.02
CA TYR A 227 -1.61 -3.90 -16.53
C TYR A 227 -2.27 -3.08 -15.41
N HIS A 228 -2.56 -1.81 -15.71
CA HIS A 228 -3.65 -1.10 -15.08
C HIS A 228 -4.95 -1.51 -15.78
N ALA A 229 -5.70 -2.40 -15.16
CA ALA A 229 -6.92 -2.92 -15.74
C ALA A 229 -7.90 -3.40 -14.66
N GLY A 230 -9.18 -3.17 -14.89
CA GLY A 230 -10.26 -3.91 -14.25
C GLY A 230 -10.57 -5.17 -15.05
N CYS A 231 -10.86 -6.25 -14.39
CA CYS A 231 -11.19 -7.53 -15.01
C CYS A 231 -12.53 -8.08 -14.47
N THR A 232 -13.32 -8.64 -15.36
CA THR A 232 -14.40 -9.56 -15.04
C THR A 232 -14.02 -10.96 -15.53
N SER A 233 -14.85 -11.96 -15.30
CA SER A 233 -14.59 -13.33 -15.78
C SER A 233 -14.39 -13.44 -17.30
N ASP A 234 -14.93 -12.49 -18.08
CA ASP A 234 -14.94 -12.52 -19.56
C ASP A 234 -14.30 -11.26 -20.20
N ARG A 235 -14.00 -10.21 -19.44
CA ARG A 235 -13.57 -8.91 -19.98
C ARG A 235 -12.40 -8.31 -19.23
N VAL A 236 -11.62 -7.50 -19.96
CA VAL A 236 -10.54 -6.69 -19.42
C VAL A 236 -10.73 -5.25 -19.87
N LEU A 237 -10.88 -4.35 -18.91
CA LEU A 237 -11.01 -2.91 -19.14
C LEU A 237 -9.67 -2.25 -18.81
N LYS A 238 -8.87 -1.96 -19.84
CA LYS A 238 -7.56 -1.31 -19.69
C LYS A 238 -7.71 0.20 -19.69
N GLY A 239 -7.00 0.85 -18.78
CA GLY A 239 -6.94 2.30 -18.75
C GLY A 239 -6.11 2.82 -17.58
N LEU A 240 -5.61 4.02 -17.69
CA LEU A 240 -4.93 4.72 -16.60
C LEU A 240 -5.93 5.22 -15.55
N SER A 241 -5.41 5.66 -14.39
CA SER A 241 -6.22 6.30 -13.37
C SER A 241 -7.00 7.48 -13.95
N GLY A 242 -8.30 7.59 -13.66
CA GLY A 242 -9.16 8.65 -14.19
C GLY A 242 -9.77 8.40 -15.57
N THR A 243 -9.59 7.21 -16.16
CA THR A 243 -10.19 6.87 -17.47
C THR A 243 -11.56 6.21 -17.38
N GLY A 244 -12.16 6.16 -16.19
CA GLY A 244 -13.51 5.60 -15.97
C GLY A 244 -13.54 4.06 -15.88
N LYS A 245 -12.42 3.37 -15.64
CA LYS A 245 -12.41 1.90 -15.46
C LYS A 245 -13.38 1.46 -14.38
N THR A 246 -13.22 1.99 -13.18
CA THR A 246 -14.08 1.65 -12.03
C THR A 246 -15.55 1.94 -12.33
N THR A 247 -15.85 3.09 -12.93
CA THR A 247 -17.22 3.44 -13.35
C THR A 247 -17.82 2.45 -14.36
N LEU A 248 -16.99 1.95 -15.29
CA LEU A 248 -17.44 0.96 -16.29
C LEU A 248 -17.57 -0.46 -15.72
N THR A 249 -16.90 -0.75 -14.60
CA THR A 249 -16.95 -2.06 -13.93
C THR A 249 -18.01 -2.12 -12.85
N VAL A 250 -18.55 -0.99 -12.42
CA VAL A 250 -19.65 -0.94 -11.46
C VAL A 250 -20.89 -1.68 -12.03
N GLY A 251 -21.42 -2.60 -11.25
CA GLY A 251 -22.55 -3.44 -11.68
C GLY A 251 -22.19 -4.68 -12.50
N LEU A 252 -20.89 -4.90 -12.77
CA LEU A 252 -20.39 -6.17 -13.32
C LEU A 252 -19.86 -7.05 -12.17
N GLU A 253 -19.81 -8.37 -12.40
CA GLU A 253 -19.07 -9.25 -11.50
C GLU A 253 -17.56 -8.99 -11.66
N LEU A 254 -17.06 -8.10 -10.81
CA LEU A 254 -15.68 -7.63 -10.85
C LEU A 254 -14.77 -8.65 -10.16
N GLU A 255 -13.79 -9.18 -10.90
CA GLU A 255 -12.74 -10.05 -10.37
C GLU A 255 -11.56 -9.22 -9.84
N GLN A 256 -11.26 -8.09 -10.52
CA GLN A 256 -10.16 -7.20 -10.19
C GLN A 256 -10.43 -5.80 -10.71
N ASP A 257 -10.17 -4.78 -9.88
CA ASP A 257 -10.47 -3.37 -10.24
C ASP A 257 -9.32 -2.63 -10.93
N ASP A 258 -8.10 -2.64 -10.39
CA ASP A 258 -7.05 -1.68 -10.82
C ASP A 258 -5.79 -2.34 -11.36
N ALA A 259 -5.38 -3.51 -10.86
CA ALA A 259 -4.07 -4.07 -11.15
C ALA A 259 -4.10 -5.57 -11.40
N CYS A 260 -3.63 -5.97 -12.57
CA CYS A 260 -3.49 -7.39 -12.91
C CYS A 260 -2.20 -7.68 -13.67
N LEU A 261 -1.89 -8.97 -13.77
CA LEU A 261 -0.81 -9.52 -14.58
C LEU A 261 -1.37 -10.35 -15.72
N GLY A 262 -0.70 -10.31 -16.87
CA GLY A 262 -0.93 -11.22 -17.97
C GLY A 262 0.21 -12.24 -18.04
N LYS A 263 -0.09 -13.51 -17.72
CA LYS A 263 0.84 -14.63 -17.82
C LYS A 263 0.70 -15.29 -19.18
N PRO A 264 1.70 -15.20 -20.06
CA PRO A 264 1.64 -15.85 -21.37
C PRO A 264 1.94 -17.35 -21.26
N PHE A 265 1.23 -18.14 -22.04
CA PHE A 265 1.52 -19.56 -22.28
C PHE A 265 1.96 -19.75 -23.71
N TYR A 266 3.07 -20.46 -23.90
CA TYR A 266 3.69 -20.67 -25.21
C TYR A 266 3.50 -22.09 -25.68
N LYS A 267 3.27 -22.22 -27.00
CA LYS A 267 3.36 -23.49 -27.73
C LYS A 267 4.07 -23.20 -29.05
N ASP A 268 5.09 -23.97 -29.35
CA ASP A 268 5.91 -23.81 -30.58
C ASP A 268 6.43 -22.35 -30.77
N GLY A 269 6.87 -21.72 -29.70
CA GLY A 269 7.36 -20.33 -29.67
C GLY A 269 6.29 -19.23 -29.86
N LYS A 270 5.01 -19.60 -29.93
CA LYS A 270 3.89 -18.66 -30.08
C LYS A 270 3.05 -18.60 -28.80
N ILE A 271 2.57 -17.42 -28.45
CA ILE A 271 1.61 -17.25 -27.35
C ILE A 271 0.28 -17.86 -27.79
N VAL A 272 -0.19 -18.89 -27.09
CA VAL A 272 -1.46 -19.57 -27.35
C VAL A 272 -2.56 -19.19 -26.36
N LYS A 273 -2.16 -18.66 -25.19
CA LYS A 273 -3.08 -18.24 -24.12
C LYS A 273 -2.40 -17.17 -23.27
N VAL A 274 -3.18 -16.23 -22.76
CA VAL A 274 -2.78 -15.32 -21.68
C VAL A 274 -3.76 -15.52 -20.53
N GLN A 275 -3.25 -15.84 -19.35
CA GLN A 275 -4.04 -15.86 -18.12
C GLN A 275 -3.91 -14.50 -17.46
N LEU A 276 -5.03 -13.93 -17.05
CA LEU A 276 -5.05 -12.74 -16.21
C LEU A 276 -5.05 -13.16 -14.75
N ILE A 277 -4.30 -12.44 -13.92
CA ILE A 277 -4.14 -12.72 -12.50
C ILE A 277 -4.37 -11.41 -11.76
N GLY A 278 -5.37 -11.38 -10.87
CA GLY A 278 -5.62 -10.26 -9.98
C GLY A 278 -4.51 -10.10 -8.93
N LEU A 279 -4.19 -8.87 -8.59
CA LEU A 279 -3.14 -8.57 -7.60
C LEU A 279 -3.69 -8.07 -6.27
N GLU A 280 -4.94 -7.67 -6.22
CA GLU A 280 -5.53 -7.01 -5.07
C GLU A 280 -6.81 -7.73 -4.63
N ALA A 281 -6.97 -7.95 -3.33
CA ALA A 281 -8.13 -8.61 -2.73
C ALA A 281 -9.34 -7.69 -2.56
N ALA A 282 -9.14 -6.37 -2.70
CA ALA A 282 -10.18 -5.36 -2.54
C ALA A 282 -9.98 -4.20 -3.51
N SER A 283 -11.04 -3.43 -3.74
CA SER A 283 -10.99 -2.20 -4.54
C SER A 283 -10.50 -1.02 -3.70
N TYR A 284 -9.76 -0.13 -4.33
CA TYR A 284 -9.33 1.15 -3.77
C TYR A 284 -9.80 2.28 -4.68
N ALA A 285 -10.96 2.85 -4.36
CA ALA A 285 -11.52 3.97 -5.08
C ALA A 285 -10.97 5.31 -4.55
N LYS A 286 -10.80 6.27 -5.46
CA LYS A 286 -10.61 7.66 -5.07
C LYS A 286 -11.97 8.29 -4.80
N SER A 287 -12.08 9.07 -3.72
CA SER A 287 -13.31 9.81 -3.43
C SER A 287 -13.47 11.07 -4.29
N GLU A 288 -12.39 11.58 -4.88
CA GLU A 288 -12.42 12.69 -5.82
C GLU A 288 -13.28 12.36 -7.06
N GLY A 289 -14.31 13.16 -7.32
CA GLY A 289 -15.26 12.95 -8.42
C GLY A 289 -16.40 11.97 -8.10
N ILE A 290 -16.47 11.39 -6.89
CA ILE A 290 -17.65 10.69 -6.42
C ILE A 290 -18.68 11.73 -5.95
N THR A 291 -19.92 11.63 -6.46
CA THR A 291 -21.07 12.43 -6.08
C THR A 291 -22.09 11.59 -5.31
N GLU A 292 -23.12 12.19 -4.74
CA GLU A 292 -24.21 11.47 -4.08
C GLU A 292 -24.93 10.47 -5.03
N GLU A 293 -24.90 10.74 -6.33
CA GLU A 293 -25.49 9.91 -7.37
C GLU A 293 -24.56 8.76 -7.81
N SER A 294 -23.29 8.80 -7.41
CA SER A 294 -22.32 7.78 -7.77
C SER A 294 -22.64 6.45 -7.07
N PRO A 295 -22.59 5.33 -7.76
CA PRO A 295 -22.94 4.02 -7.19
C PRO A 295 -21.99 3.58 -6.07
N GLU A 296 -20.79 4.17 -5.98
CA GLU A 296 -19.83 3.94 -4.90
C GLU A 296 -20.18 4.72 -3.62
N TYR A 297 -20.96 5.81 -3.72
CA TYR A 297 -21.27 6.70 -2.60
C TYR A 297 -21.95 5.98 -1.43
N PRO A 298 -22.96 5.11 -1.62
CA PRO A 298 -23.54 4.32 -0.55
C PRO A 298 -22.50 3.47 0.21
N GLY A 299 -21.51 2.93 -0.48
CA GLY A 299 -20.40 2.18 0.13
C GLY A 299 -19.52 3.05 1.04
N LEU A 300 -19.37 4.35 0.71
CA LEU A 300 -18.62 5.30 1.55
C LEU A 300 -19.40 5.74 2.80
N ILE A 301 -20.73 5.78 2.73
CA ILE A 301 -21.56 6.29 3.84
C ILE A 301 -22.13 5.16 4.69
N LYS A 302 -22.47 4.05 4.06
CA LYS A 302 -23.05 2.87 4.70
C LYS A 302 -22.30 1.64 4.20
N SER A 303 -21.66 0.92 5.08
CA SER A 303 -21.34 -0.47 4.79
C SER A 303 -22.64 -1.29 4.91
N THR A 304 -23.46 -1.29 3.87
CA THR A 304 -24.76 -1.96 3.88
C THR A 304 -24.74 -3.34 3.23
N GLN A 305 -23.64 -3.70 2.57
CA GLN A 305 -23.52 -5.01 1.94
C GLN A 305 -23.06 -6.05 2.95
N ILE A 306 -23.86 -7.07 3.13
CA ILE A 306 -23.47 -8.28 3.86
C ILE A 306 -22.71 -9.15 2.87
N GLY A 307 -21.48 -9.53 3.22
CA GLY A 307 -20.68 -10.44 2.41
C GLY A 307 -21.28 -11.84 2.32
N PRO A 308 -20.76 -12.70 1.43
CA PRO A 308 -21.23 -14.09 1.28
C PRO A 308 -21.13 -14.91 2.57
N ASP A 309 -20.26 -14.50 3.49
CA ASP A 309 -20.08 -15.10 4.82
C ASP A 309 -21.07 -14.60 5.88
N GLY A 310 -22.05 -13.78 5.49
CA GLY A 310 -23.03 -13.19 6.38
C GLY A 310 -22.50 -12.05 7.25
N LYS A 311 -21.26 -11.61 7.04
CA LYS A 311 -20.65 -10.52 7.80
C LYS A 311 -20.68 -9.22 7.01
N GLN A 312 -20.71 -8.12 7.74
CA GLN A 312 -20.57 -6.80 7.16
C GLN A 312 -19.08 -6.57 6.79
N PRO A 313 -18.77 -6.18 5.52
CA PRO A 313 -17.38 -5.93 5.13
C PRO A 313 -16.82 -4.74 5.90
N VAL A 314 -15.54 -4.82 6.23
CA VAL A 314 -14.80 -3.69 6.79
C VAL A 314 -14.49 -2.71 5.66
N VAL A 315 -14.94 -1.47 5.80
CA VAL A 315 -14.63 -0.38 4.87
C VAL A 315 -13.80 0.67 5.58
N LEU A 316 -12.63 0.93 5.04
CA LEU A 316 -11.71 1.95 5.51
C LEU A 316 -11.62 3.07 4.48
N ALA A 317 -11.67 4.32 4.93
CA ALA A 317 -11.51 5.47 4.06
C ALA A 317 -10.58 6.49 4.68
N GLN A 318 -9.78 7.15 3.85
CA GLN A 318 -8.90 8.24 4.25
C GLN A 318 -9.17 9.48 3.40
N ASN A 319 -9.13 10.66 4.00
CA ASN A 319 -9.25 11.95 3.33
C ASN A 319 -10.42 12.01 2.34
N ILE A 320 -11.62 11.61 2.76
CA ILE A 320 -12.80 11.65 1.91
C ILE A 320 -13.04 13.07 1.43
N ASP A 321 -13.16 13.27 0.13
CA ASP A 321 -13.46 14.55 -0.52
C ASP A 321 -14.29 14.32 -1.78
N CYS A 322 -15.56 13.97 -1.60
CA CYS A 322 -16.51 13.74 -2.69
C CYS A 322 -17.02 15.09 -3.25
N GLU A 323 -17.26 15.14 -4.54
CA GLU A 323 -17.70 16.34 -5.23
C GLU A 323 -19.19 16.63 -4.96
N GLY A 324 -19.50 17.88 -4.61
CA GLY A 324 -20.87 18.32 -4.36
C GLY A 324 -21.52 17.79 -3.08
N VAL A 325 -20.79 17.02 -2.29
CA VAL A 325 -21.29 16.40 -1.06
C VAL A 325 -21.19 17.39 0.11
N GLU A 326 -22.26 17.51 0.88
CA GLU A 326 -22.24 18.25 2.12
C GLU A 326 -21.63 17.41 3.25
N TYR A 327 -20.63 17.96 3.93
CA TYR A 327 -20.07 17.42 5.14
C TYR A 327 -20.67 18.15 6.34
N HIS A 328 -21.29 17.39 7.26
CA HIS A 328 -21.89 17.99 8.46
C HIS A 328 -20.91 18.11 9.63
N ILE A 329 -19.79 17.37 9.55
CA ILE A 329 -18.75 17.39 10.57
C ILE A 329 -17.39 17.39 9.87
N ILE A 330 -16.49 18.26 10.35
CA ILE A 330 -15.06 18.13 10.15
C ILE A 330 -14.51 18.00 11.55
N GLU A 331 -14.15 16.78 11.92
CA GLU A 331 -13.61 16.51 13.26
C GLU A 331 -12.08 16.55 13.19
N GLU A 332 -11.47 17.09 14.24
CA GLU A 332 -10.04 17.00 14.47
C GLU A 332 -9.79 15.96 15.56
N ILE A 333 -9.25 14.82 15.15
CA ILE A 333 -8.95 13.72 16.06
C ILE A 333 -7.44 13.53 16.09
N ALA A 334 -6.83 13.76 17.25
CA ALA A 334 -5.38 13.62 17.45
C ALA A 334 -4.53 14.38 16.40
N GLY A 335 -5.00 15.57 15.99
CA GLY A 335 -4.34 16.42 14.98
C GLY A 335 -4.71 16.11 13.52
N TYR A 336 -5.58 15.13 13.27
CA TYR A 336 -6.03 14.76 11.93
C TYR A 336 -7.44 15.32 11.66
N LYS A 337 -7.61 15.93 10.49
CA LYS A 337 -8.92 16.40 10.03
C LYS A 337 -9.64 15.29 9.29
N VAL A 338 -10.83 14.93 9.77
CA VAL A 338 -11.68 13.88 9.17
C VAL A 338 -13.01 14.50 8.76
N LYS A 339 -13.32 14.46 7.47
CA LYS A 339 -14.59 14.88 6.92
C LYS A 339 -15.62 13.75 7.01
N VAL A 340 -16.80 14.05 7.51
CA VAL A 340 -17.91 13.09 7.63
C VAL A 340 -19.01 13.46 6.66
N PRO A 341 -19.28 12.67 5.62
CA PRO A 341 -20.36 12.93 4.68
C PRO A 341 -21.73 12.93 5.38
N ARG A 342 -22.61 13.83 4.99
CA ARG A 342 -23.98 13.85 5.49
C ARG A 342 -24.73 12.62 4.97
N PRO A 343 -25.46 11.87 5.81
CA PRO A 343 -26.29 10.78 5.35
C PRO A 343 -27.35 11.24 4.37
N ILE A 344 -27.60 10.48 3.32
CA ILE A 344 -28.70 10.74 2.40
C ILE A 344 -30.03 10.60 3.17
N PRO A 345 -30.93 11.60 3.13
CA PRO A 345 -32.24 11.48 3.79
C PRO A 345 -33.01 10.26 3.28
N GLY A 346 -33.49 9.44 4.21
CA GLY A 346 -34.32 8.28 3.88
C GLY A 346 -33.58 6.95 3.61
N GLN A 347 -32.25 6.94 3.73
CA GLN A 347 -31.44 5.71 3.64
C GLN A 347 -30.93 5.25 4.99
#